data_0ab4c043045e0fd6ed5f159c455505d4
#
_entry.id   0ab4c043045e0fd6ed5f159c455505d4
#
_cell.length_a   1.000
_cell.length_b   1.000
_cell.length_c   1.000
_cell.angle_alpha   90.00
_cell.angle_beta   90.00
_cell.angle_gamma   90.00
#
_symmetry.space_group_name_H-M   'P 1'
#
loop_
_entity.id
_entity.type
_entity.pdbx_description
1 polymer ?
#
loop_
_entity_poly.entity_id
_entity_poly.type
_entity_poly.pdbx_seq_one_letter_code
_entity_poly.pdbx_strand_id
1 'polypeptide(L)'
;MAIVKSKLLKELSHNYPNFLKKDLEKFTNIILSEIKNALRRGDRVELRGFGVFFSNIQKESIRRNPRTGEKVNVPQKKTIHFKMAKDLFKKLNLSLIHI
;
A
#
# COMPACT_ATOMS: atom_id res chain seq x y z
N MET A 1 -15.67 -6.46 -0.41
CA MET A 1 -15.51 -6.24 1.03
C MET A 1 -14.05 -6.00 1.38
N ALA A 2 -13.81 -5.05 2.28
CA ALA A 2 -12.45 -4.80 2.75
C ALA A 2 -12.08 -5.78 3.85
N ILE A 3 -10.83 -6.26 3.83
CA ILE A 3 -10.29 -7.06 4.94
C ILE A 3 -9.59 -6.09 5.89
N VAL A 4 -10.12 -5.98 7.11
CA VAL A 4 -9.50 -5.16 8.14
C VAL A 4 -8.37 -5.94 8.83
N LYS A 5 -7.47 -5.23 9.49
CA LYS A 5 -6.28 -5.81 10.14
C LYS A 5 -6.63 -6.93 11.13
N SER A 6 -7.68 -6.74 11.94
CA SER A 6 -8.11 -7.75 12.91
C SER A 6 -8.52 -9.06 12.25
N LYS A 7 -9.20 -8.98 11.11
CA LYS A 7 -9.61 -10.15 10.36
C LYS A 7 -8.41 -10.86 9.72
N LEU A 8 -7.47 -10.09 9.19
CA LEU A 8 -6.23 -10.64 8.63
C LEU A 8 -5.44 -11.40 9.70
N LEU A 9 -5.31 -10.84 10.89
CA LEU A 9 -4.63 -11.48 12.02
C LEU A 9 -5.34 -12.78 12.45
N LYS A 10 -6.66 -12.77 12.41
CA LYS A 10 -7.46 -13.96 12.75
C LYS A 10 -7.19 -15.08 11.74
N GLU A 11 -7.15 -14.77 10.46
CA GLU A 11 -6.84 -15.75 9.41
C GLU A 11 -5.40 -16.27 9.52
N LEU A 12 -4.44 -15.39 9.82
CA LEU A 12 -3.05 -15.79 10.06
C LEU A 12 -2.95 -16.74 11.24
N SER A 13 -3.64 -16.45 12.33
CA SER A 13 -3.68 -17.30 13.51
C SER A 13 -4.27 -18.67 13.22
N HIS A 14 -5.29 -18.71 12.38
CA HIS A 14 -5.93 -19.96 11.95
C HIS A 14 -4.99 -20.80 11.07
N ASN A 15 -4.30 -20.18 10.14
CA ASN A 15 -3.39 -20.86 9.22
C ASN A 15 -2.06 -21.25 9.86
N TYR A 16 -1.66 -20.56 10.91
CA TYR A 16 -0.41 -20.78 11.61
C TYR A 16 -0.67 -21.00 13.12
N PRO A 17 -1.31 -22.11 13.49
CA PRO A 17 -1.74 -22.34 14.89
C PRO A 17 -0.58 -22.53 15.86
N ASN A 18 0.63 -22.80 15.35
CA ASN A 18 1.83 -22.96 16.20
C ASN A 18 2.35 -21.63 16.76
N PHE A 19 1.89 -20.50 16.21
CA PHE A 19 2.28 -19.18 16.67
C PHE A 19 1.19 -18.58 17.56
N LEU A 20 1.62 -17.88 18.60
CA LEU A 20 0.68 -17.14 19.45
C LEU A 20 0.12 -15.95 18.63
N LYS A 21 -1.17 -15.72 18.77
CA LYS A 21 -1.84 -14.60 18.10
C LYS A 21 -1.18 -13.26 18.45
N LYS A 22 -0.74 -13.10 19.69
CA LYS A 22 -0.02 -11.91 20.16
C LYS A 22 1.28 -11.69 19.40
N ASP A 23 2.02 -12.76 19.11
CA ASP A 23 3.27 -12.67 18.37
C ASP A 23 3.03 -12.35 16.91
N LEU A 24 2.02 -12.92 16.28
CA LEU A 24 1.63 -12.63 14.91
C LEU A 24 1.23 -11.16 14.77
N GLU A 25 0.50 -10.62 15.72
CA GLU A 25 0.13 -9.21 15.75
C GLU A 25 1.37 -8.31 15.84
N LYS A 26 2.29 -8.67 16.73
CA LYS A 26 3.54 -7.93 16.91
C LYS A 26 4.38 -7.91 15.63
N PHE A 27 4.55 -9.07 14.98
CA PHE A 27 5.30 -9.16 13.72
C PHE A 27 4.64 -8.34 12.61
N THR A 28 3.32 -8.42 12.48
CA THR A 28 2.56 -7.66 11.49
C THR A 28 2.75 -6.15 11.71
N ASN A 29 2.67 -5.70 12.96
CA ASN A 29 2.86 -4.29 13.29
C ASN A 29 4.27 -3.81 12.98
N ILE A 30 5.28 -4.63 13.24
CA ILE A 30 6.68 -4.30 12.94
C ILE A 30 6.85 -4.14 11.43
N ILE A 31 6.35 -5.08 10.63
CA ILE A 31 6.46 -5.03 9.17
C ILE A 31 5.79 -3.78 8.61
N LEU A 32 4.56 -3.51 9.03
CA LEU A 32 3.81 -2.34 8.56
C LEU A 32 4.48 -1.04 8.97
N SER A 33 5.05 -0.97 10.18
CA SER A 33 5.79 0.20 10.66
C SER A 33 7.04 0.45 9.83
N GLU A 34 7.78 -0.59 9.48
CA GLU A 34 8.99 -0.46 8.66
C GLU A 34 8.66 0.04 7.26
N ILE A 35 7.59 -0.46 6.64
CA ILE A 35 7.13 0.01 5.34
C ILE A 35 6.74 1.49 5.43
N LYS A 36 5.97 1.85 6.44
CA LYS A 36 5.52 3.22 6.68
C LYS A 36 6.71 4.17 6.84
N ASN A 37 7.69 3.78 7.64
CA ASN A 37 8.87 4.62 7.91
C ASN A 37 9.74 4.77 6.66
N ALA A 38 9.91 3.71 5.88
CA ALA A 38 10.65 3.76 4.62
C ALA A 38 9.99 4.74 3.64
N LEU A 39 8.68 4.66 3.49
CA LEU A 39 7.93 5.57 2.61
C LEU A 39 7.97 7.02 3.10
N ARG A 40 7.97 7.21 4.44
CA ARG A 40 8.08 8.56 5.03
C ARG A 40 9.43 9.19 4.70
N ARG A 41 10.50 8.40 4.68
CA ARG A 41 11.83 8.88 4.29
C ARG A 41 11.97 9.13 2.79
N GLY A 42 11.00 8.72 1.99
CA GLY A 42 11.06 8.80 0.54
C GLY A 42 11.71 7.59 -0.11
N ASP A 43 11.96 6.54 0.66
CA ASP A 43 12.52 5.30 0.13
C ASP A 43 11.47 4.51 -0.63
N ARG A 44 11.97 3.71 -1.54
CA ARG A 44 11.18 2.77 -2.30
C ARG A 44 11.14 1.45 -1.57
N VAL A 45 9.96 0.84 -1.43
CA VAL A 45 9.83 -0.47 -0.81
C VAL A 45 9.49 -1.50 -1.87
N GLU A 46 10.47 -2.32 -2.22
CA GLU A 46 10.33 -3.33 -3.25
C GLU A 46 10.17 -4.71 -2.62
N LEU A 47 9.01 -5.31 -2.85
CA LEU A 47 8.68 -6.66 -2.37
C LEU A 47 8.64 -7.58 -3.58
N ARG A 48 9.72 -8.34 -3.78
CA ARG A 48 9.86 -9.23 -4.94
C ARG A 48 8.70 -10.20 -5.04
N GLY A 49 8.10 -10.29 -6.22
CA GLY A 49 6.94 -11.14 -6.47
C GLY A 49 5.61 -10.53 -6.06
N PHE A 50 5.61 -9.44 -5.31
CA PHE A 50 4.40 -8.76 -4.84
C PHE A 50 4.19 -7.41 -5.54
N GLY A 51 5.14 -6.51 -5.39
CA GLY A 51 5.06 -5.20 -5.99
C GLY A 51 6.00 -4.20 -5.35
N VAL A 52 5.81 -2.95 -5.74
CA VAL A 52 6.65 -1.84 -5.29
C VAL A 52 5.78 -0.71 -4.76
N PHE A 53 6.06 -0.27 -3.53
CA PHE A 53 5.51 0.97 -3.00
C PHE A 53 6.52 2.08 -3.21
N PHE A 54 6.07 3.21 -3.72
CA PHE A 54 6.93 4.38 -3.91
C PHE A 54 6.14 5.66 -3.70
N SER A 55 6.86 6.71 -3.35
CA SER A 55 6.26 8.03 -3.18
C SER A 55 6.51 8.86 -4.43
N ASN A 56 5.52 9.67 -4.76
CA ASN A 56 5.60 10.65 -5.82
C ASN A 56 5.30 12.03 -5.25
N ILE A 57 6.21 12.98 -5.50
CA ILE A 57 6.06 14.34 -5.01
C ILE A 57 5.50 15.18 -6.16
N GLN A 58 4.28 15.65 -5.99
CA GLN A 58 3.68 16.60 -6.91
C GLN A 58 4.10 18.00 -6.50
N LYS A 59 4.78 18.68 -7.41
CA LYS A 59 5.28 20.04 -7.16
C LYS A 59 4.12 21.03 -6.98
N GLU A 60 4.38 22.06 -6.20
CA GLU A 60 3.48 23.19 -6.10
C GLU A 60 3.18 23.75 -7.49
N SER A 61 1.92 23.98 -7.79
CA SER A 61 1.49 24.50 -9.07
C SER A 61 0.33 25.48 -8.88
N ILE A 62 0.22 26.39 -9.84
CA ILE A 62 -0.91 27.31 -9.91
C ILE A 62 -1.86 26.76 -10.97
N ARG A 63 -3.10 26.46 -10.56
CA ARG A 63 -4.13 25.96 -11.45
C ARG A 63 -5.28 26.96 -11.48
N ARG A 64 -5.98 26.98 -12.61
CA ARG A 64 -7.13 27.85 -12.80
C ARG A 64 -8.41 27.07 -12.50
N ASN A 65 -9.27 27.65 -11.68
CA ASN A 65 -10.58 27.07 -11.41
C ASN A 65 -11.46 27.19 -12.66
N PRO A 66 -11.96 26.06 -13.24
CA PRO A 66 -12.75 26.11 -14.48
C PRO A 66 -14.09 26.82 -14.32
N ARG A 67 -14.63 26.95 -13.09
CA ARG A 67 -15.91 27.64 -12.86
C ARG A 67 -15.77 29.16 -12.77
N THR A 68 -14.74 29.64 -12.10
CA THR A 68 -14.60 31.08 -11.79
C THR A 68 -13.45 31.73 -12.57
N GLY A 69 -12.56 30.95 -13.15
CA GLY A 69 -11.37 31.45 -13.81
C GLY A 69 -10.29 31.95 -12.85
N GLU A 70 -10.52 31.84 -11.56
CA GLU A 70 -9.56 32.25 -10.54
C GLU A 70 -8.37 31.30 -10.48
N LYS A 71 -7.18 31.88 -10.22
CA LYS A 71 -5.97 31.11 -10.01
C LYS A 71 -5.99 30.50 -8.61
N VAL A 72 -5.84 29.19 -8.54
CA VAL A 72 -5.77 28.45 -7.27
C VAL A 72 -4.35 27.95 -7.09
N ASN A 73 -3.77 28.27 -5.94
CA ASN A 73 -2.45 27.78 -5.58
C ASN A 73 -2.59 26.38 -5.00
N VAL A 74 -2.03 25.38 -5.70
CA VAL A 74 -2.04 23.99 -5.24
C VAL A 74 -0.71 23.71 -4.55
N PRO A 75 -0.70 23.45 -3.23
CA PRO A 75 0.54 23.20 -2.48
C PRO A 75 1.18 21.87 -2.91
N GLN A 76 2.46 21.74 -2.59
CA GLN A 76 3.20 20.50 -2.81
C GLN A 76 2.52 19.34 -2.08
N LYS A 77 2.36 18.24 -2.79
CA LYS A 77 1.67 17.06 -2.25
C LYS A 77 2.49 15.80 -2.47
N LYS A 78 2.62 15.00 -1.43
CA LYS A 78 3.27 13.69 -1.51
C LYS A 78 2.21 12.60 -1.53
N THR A 79 2.25 11.76 -2.57
CA THR A 79 1.34 10.64 -2.73
C THR A 79 2.10 9.34 -2.74
N ILE A 80 1.47 8.27 -2.23
CA ILE A 80 2.04 6.94 -2.22
C ILE A 80 1.35 6.12 -3.32
N HIS A 81 2.16 5.50 -4.16
CA HIS A 81 1.70 4.66 -5.25
C HIS A 81 2.16 3.23 -5.04
N PHE A 82 1.35 2.30 -5.52
CA PHE A 82 1.68 0.88 -5.52
C PHE A 82 1.63 0.36 -6.95
N LYS A 83 2.71 -0.30 -7.38
CA LYS A 83 2.78 -0.98 -8.67
C LYS A 83 2.89 -2.48 -8.44
N MET A 84 1.91 -3.22 -8.94
CA MET A 84 1.88 -4.67 -8.79
C MET A 84 2.95 -5.34 -9.64
N ALA A 85 3.60 -6.37 -9.07
CA ALA A 85 4.55 -7.19 -9.82
C ALA A 85 3.82 -7.99 -10.91
N LYS A 86 4.48 -8.18 -12.05
CA LYS A 86 3.90 -8.91 -13.19
C LYS A 86 3.48 -10.33 -12.82
N ASP A 87 4.27 -11.00 -12.01
CA ASP A 87 3.99 -12.37 -11.58
C ASP A 87 2.70 -12.44 -10.73
N LEU A 88 2.52 -11.50 -9.83
CA LEU A 88 1.30 -11.41 -9.02
C LEU A 88 0.08 -11.10 -9.89
N PHE A 89 0.23 -10.17 -10.82
CA PHE A 89 -0.82 -9.79 -11.76
C PHE A 89 -1.30 -11.00 -12.57
N LYS A 90 -0.35 -11.78 -13.11
CA LYS A 90 -0.66 -12.99 -13.87
C LYS A 90 -1.38 -14.03 -13.02
N LYS A 91 -0.91 -14.27 -11.79
CA LYS A 91 -1.52 -15.23 -10.87
C LYS A 91 -2.96 -14.85 -10.52
N LEU A 92 -3.21 -13.58 -10.27
CA LEU A 92 -4.56 -13.10 -9.97
C LEU A 92 -5.50 -13.25 -11.16
N ASN A 93 -5.03 -12.93 -12.37
CA ASN A 93 -5.83 -13.07 -13.58
C ASN A 93 -6.13 -14.52 -13.92
N LEU A 94 -5.17 -15.44 -13.76
CA LEU A 94 -5.37 -16.87 -13.93
C LEU A 94 -6.42 -17.39 -12.95
N SER A 95 -6.35 -16.94 -11.71
CA SER A 95 -7.32 -17.29 -10.68
C SER A 95 -8.73 -16.86 -11.05
N LEU A 96 -8.87 -15.68 -11.64
CA LEU A 96 -10.17 -15.16 -12.11
C LEU A 96 -10.70 -15.93 -13.32
N ILE A 97 -9.82 -16.37 -14.21
CA ILE A 97 -10.19 -17.13 -15.40
C ILE A 97 -10.69 -18.53 -15.05
N HIS A 98 -10.17 -19.13 -13.99
CA HIS A 98 -10.48 -20.50 -13.58
C HIS A 98 -11.62 -20.59 -12.55
N ILE A 99 -12.22 -19.50 -12.19
CA ILE A 99 -13.38 -19.49 -11.29
C ILE A 99 -14.70 -19.77 -12.08
#